data_36fdb24a2c7717314febdca5b45a7d54
#
_entry.id   36fdb24a2c7717314febdca5b45a7d54
#
_cell.length_a   1.000
_cell.length_b   1.000
_cell.length_c   1.000
_cell.angle_alpha   90.00
_cell.angle_beta   90.00
_cell.angle_gamma   90.00
#
_symmetry.space_group_name_H-M   'P 1'
#
loop_
_entity.id
_entity.type
_entity.pdbx_description
1 polymer ?
#
loop_
_entity_poly.entity_id
_entity_poly.type
_entity_poly.pdbx_seq_one_letter_code
_entity_poly.pdbx_strand_id
1 'polypeptide(L)'
;YPAYVLFPQCSESGYWAYAERPSVFQSKKMLADFPISPIFAVLKELLDSYLALPQVDKSRIYIIGLSMGAMGVYDLTVRYPEIFAAAIPICGIVNPKRLKAAKDVKFRIFHGSEDNIVPPSGSRRAYKALKKAGAEVQYIEFPGVGHTSWHQAFNVPDFMKWLFFQKKE
;
A
#
# COMPACT_ATOMS: atom_id res chain seq x y z
N TYR A 1 3.57 20.28 -6.37
CA TYR A 1 3.19 19.24 -7.33
C TYR A 1 1.68 19.33 -7.60
N PRO A 2 1.22 19.82 -8.75
CA PRO A 2 -0.20 19.77 -9.12
C PRO A 2 -0.63 18.32 -9.27
N ALA A 3 -1.72 17.92 -8.56
CA ALA A 3 -2.23 16.56 -8.59
C ALA A 3 -3.72 16.53 -8.21
N TYR A 4 -4.46 15.57 -8.73
CA TYR A 4 -5.71 15.14 -8.13
C TYR A 4 -5.40 14.27 -6.92
N VAL A 5 -6.04 14.55 -5.79
CA VAL A 5 -5.84 13.77 -4.56
C VAL A 5 -7.18 13.20 -4.13
N LEU A 6 -7.26 11.88 -4.03
CA LEU A 6 -8.45 11.16 -3.56
C LEU A 6 -8.19 10.68 -2.14
N PHE A 7 -9.13 10.96 -1.24
CA PHE A 7 -9.14 10.48 0.15
C PHE A 7 -10.39 9.62 0.38
N PRO A 8 -10.45 8.40 -0.14
CA PRO A 8 -11.61 7.56 0.06
C PRO A 8 -11.74 7.15 1.52
N GLN A 9 -12.96 7.22 2.06
CA GLN A 9 -13.28 6.79 3.41
C GLN A 9 -13.88 5.39 3.38
N CYS A 10 -13.27 4.45 4.12
CA CYS A 10 -13.88 3.14 4.35
C CYS A 10 -15.05 3.27 5.33
N SER A 11 -16.16 2.61 5.08
CA SER A 11 -17.26 2.56 6.04
C SER A 11 -16.83 1.87 7.34
N GLU A 12 -17.48 2.20 8.47
CA GLU A 12 -17.17 1.60 9.78
C GLU A 12 -17.33 0.07 9.79
N SER A 13 -18.29 -0.45 9.02
CA SER A 13 -18.54 -1.88 8.86
C SER A 13 -17.64 -2.56 7.83
N GLY A 14 -16.78 -1.80 7.14
CA GLY A 14 -15.96 -2.30 6.04
C GLY A 14 -14.50 -2.49 6.40
N TYR A 15 -13.78 -3.14 5.48
CA TYR A 15 -12.33 -3.29 5.54
C TYR A 15 -11.74 -3.27 4.13
N TRP A 16 -10.61 -2.55 3.90
CA TRP A 16 -10.09 -2.36 2.54
C TRP A 16 -9.67 -3.68 1.87
N ALA A 17 -8.84 -4.45 2.54
CA ALA A 17 -8.19 -5.61 1.91
C ALA A 17 -8.94 -6.93 2.11
N TYR A 18 -9.96 -6.97 2.96
CA TYR A 18 -10.67 -8.19 3.36
C TYR A 18 -12.16 -7.91 3.49
N ALA A 19 -12.99 -8.95 3.31
CA ALA A 19 -14.44 -8.84 3.52
C ALA A 19 -14.80 -8.48 4.97
N GLU A 20 -13.97 -8.94 5.94
CA GLU A 20 -14.15 -8.66 7.36
C GLU A 20 -12.80 -8.26 7.99
N ARG A 21 -12.87 -7.47 9.07
CA ARG A 21 -11.67 -7.09 9.82
C ARG A 21 -11.03 -8.35 10.45
N PRO A 22 -9.76 -8.64 10.18
CA PRO A 22 -9.07 -9.74 10.82
C PRO A 22 -9.01 -9.55 12.34
N SER A 23 -9.38 -10.57 13.12
CA SER A 23 -9.27 -10.55 14.58
C SER A 23 -7.82 -10.54 15.06
N VAL A 24 -6.89 -11.07 14.26
CA VAL A 24 -5.46 -11.14 14.55
C VAL A 24 -4.66 -10.88 13.26
N PHE A 25 -3.76 -9.90 13.30
CA PHE A 25 -2.84 -9.58 12.21
C PHE A 25 -1.64 -10.54 12.18
N GLN A 26 -1.90 -11.84 12.01
CA GLN A 26 -0.87 -12.85 11.82
C GLN A 26 -0.74 -13.20 10.34
N SER A 27 0.48 -13.09 9.82
CA SER A 27 0.79 -13.28 8.39
C SER A 27 0.35 -14.62 7.81
N LYS A 28 0.25 -15.69 8.61
CA LYS A 28 -0.19 -17.01 8.11
C LYS A 28 -1.68 -17.09 7.83
N LYS A 29 -2.53 -16.37 8.58
CA LYS A 29 -3.98 -16.34 8.34
C LYS A 29 -4.37 -15.37 7.23
N MET A 30 -3.51 -14.38 6.96
CA MET A 30 -3.71 -13.40 5.87
C MET A 30 -3.18 -13.94 4.52
N LEU A 31 -2.93 -15.24 4.43
CA LEU A 31 -2.33 -15.88 3.25
C LEU A 31 -3.35 -16.34 2.20
N ALA A 32 -4.65 -16.20 2.46
CA ALA A 32 -5.66 -16.58 1.49
C ALA A 32 -5.80 -15.53 0.39
N ASP A 33 -6.10 -15.98 -0.82
CA ASP A 33 -6.60 -15.11 -1.87
C ASP A 33 -8.08 -14.82 -1.57
N PHE A 34 -8.33 -13.60 -1.09
CA PHE A 34 -9.69 -13.16 -0.83
C PHE A 34 -10.32 -12.60 -2.10
N PRO A 35 -11.62 -12.84 -2.33
CA PRO A 35 -12.35 -12.11 -3.34
C PRO A 35 -12.30 -10.61 -3.06
N ILE A 36 -12.46 -9.81 -4.09
CA ILE A 36 -12.54 -8.37 -3.92
C ILE A 36 -13.72 -8.02 -3.01
N SER A 37 -13.49 -7.20 -1.99
CA SER A 37 -14.58 -6.74 -1.13
C SER A 37 -15.50 -5.77 -1.89
N PRO A 38 -16.79 -5.68 -1.56
CA PRO A 38 -17.71 -4.72 -2.20
C PRO A 38 -17.20 -3.27 -2.13
N ILE A 39 -16.65 -2.87 -0.97
CA ILE A 39 -16.07 -1.52 -0.78
C ILE A 39 -14.88 -1.30 -1.71
N PHE A 40 -14.09 -2.33 -1.92
CA PHE A 40 -12.93 -2.25 -2.79
C PHE A 40 -13.33 -2.20 -4.27
N ALA A 41 -14.44 -2.84 -4.66
CA ALA A 41 -15.01 -2.71 -6.00
C ALA A 41 -15.46 -1.27 -6.28
N VAL A 42 -16.18 -0.64 -5.34
CA VAL A 42 -16.59 0.78 -5.44
C VAL A 42 -15.37 1.71 -5.50
N LEU A 43 -14.32 1.45 -4.72
CA LEU A 43 -13.07 2.21 -4.79
C LEU A 43 -12.42 2.09 -6.18
N LYS A 44 -12.46 0.89 -6.78
CA LYS A 44 -11.93 0.68 -8.12
C LYS A 44 -12.73 1.45 -9.18
N GLU A 45 -14.05 1.47 -9.09
CA GLU A 45 -14.91 2.26 -9.98
C GLU A 45 -14.61 3.76 -9.87
N LEU A 46 -14.45 4.28 -8.63
CA LEU A 46 -14.03 5.66 -8.40
C LEU A 46 -12.67 5.94 -9.05
N LEU A 47 -11.69 5.08 -8.86
CA LEU A 47 -10.36 5.22 -9.48
C LEU A 47 -10.48 5.24 -10.99
N ASP A 48 -11.25 4.34 -11.60
CA ASP A 48 -11.45 4.26 -13.05
C ASP A 48 -12.08 5.54 -13.60
N SER A 49 -13.03 6.15 -12.88
CA SER A 49 -13.64 7.42 -13.29
C SER A 49 -12.61 8.56 -13.42
N TYR A 50 -11.65 8.61 -12.50
CA TYR A 50 -10.55 9.57 -12.57
C TYR A 50 -9.51 9.22 -13.64
N LEU A 51 -9.20 7.94 -13.82
CA LEU A 51 -8.30 7.48 -14.88
C LEU A 51 -8.85 7.74 -16.30
N ALA A 52 -10.17 7.91 -16.43
CA ALA A 52 -10.82 8.26 -17.69
C ALA A 52 -10.67 9.76 -18.04
N LEU A 53 -10.28 10.63 -17.09
CA LEU A 53 -10.11 12.04 -17.35
C LEU A 53 -8.90 12.30 -18.26
N PRO A 54 -9.05 13.10 -19.33
CA PRO A 54 -7.98 13.31 -20.31
C PRO A 54 -6.75 14.05 -19.75
N GLN A 55 -6.92 14.80 -18.66
CA GLN A 55 -5.83 15.54 -18.00
C GLN A 55 -5.05 14.69 -16.99
N VAL A 56 -5.44 13.43 -16.74
CA VAL A 56 -4.73 12.54 -15.83
C VAL A 56 -3.57 11.84 -16.55
N ASP A 57 -2.36 12.05 -16.05
CA ASP A 57 -1.18 11.32 -16.51
C ASP A 57 -1.18 9.90 -15.92
N LYS A 58 -1.61 8.93 -16.74
CA LYS A 58 -1.69 7.50 -16.35
C LYS A 58 -0.34 6.87 -16.02
N SER A 59 0.77 7.50 -16.39
CA SER A 59 2.10 7.05 -16.01
C SER A 59 2.53 7.50 -14.60
N ARG A 60 1.71 8.35 -13.94
CA ARG A 60 2.02 8.97 -12.65
C ARG A 60 0.88 8.81 -11.64
N ILE A 61 0.41 7.59 -11.48
CA ILE A 61 -0.59 7.23 -10.48
C ILE A 61 0.10 6.65 -9.26
N TYR A 62 -0.20 7.22 -8.10
CA TYR A 62 0.43 6.88 -6.85
C TYR A 62 -0.59 6.46 -5.81
N ILE A 63 -0.17 5.62 -4.88
CA ILE A 63 -1.04 5.20 -3.79
C ILE A 63 -0.29 5.21 -2.46
N ILE A 64 -0.90 5.82 -1.44
CA ILE A 64 -0.39 5.88 -0.07
C ILE A 64 -1.46 5.34 0.86
N GLY A 65 -1.06 4.62 1.88
CA GLY A 65 -1.98 4.18 2.92
C GLY A 65 -1.26 3.80 4.20
N LEU A 66 -1.95 3.99 5.33
CA LEU A 66 -1.44 3.65 6.64
C LEU A 66 -2.31 2.58 7.31
N SER A 67 -1.72 1.68 8.08
CA SER A 67 -2.41 0.61 8.82
C SER A 67 -3.35 -0.20 7.90
N MET A 68 -4.67 -0.16 8.14
CA MET A 68 -5.67 -0.75 7.25
C MET A 68 -5.54 -0.25 5.80
N GLY A 69 -5.28 1.06 5.62
CA GLY A 69 -5.05 1.64 4.30
C GLY A 69 -3.80 1.08 3.61
N ALA A 70 -2.73 0.76 4.36
CA ALA A 70 -1.55 0.11 3.80
C ALA A 70 -1.84 -1.32 3.31
N MET A 71 -2.76 -2.03 3.97
CA MET A 71 -3.23 -3.33 3.48
C MET A 71 -4.00 -3.18 2.17
N GLY A 72 -4.82 -2.11 2.05
CA GLY A 72 -5.48 -1.72 0.81
C GLY A 72 -4.49 -1.37 -0.30
N VAL A 73 -3.42 -0.63 0.03
CA VAL A 73 -2.32 -0.32 -0.91
C VAL A 73 -1.73 -1.60 -1.51
N TYR A 74 -1.38 -2.55 -0.66
CA TYR A 74 -0.85 -3.83 -1.14
C TYR A 74 -1.86 -4.60 -1.99
N ASP A 75 -3.13 -4.65 -1.58
CA ASP A 75 -4.14 -5.41 -2.31
C ASP A 75 -4.45 -4.78 -3.67
N LEU A 76 -4.56 -3.43 -3.77
CA LEU A 76 -4.74 -2.72 -5.03
C LEU A 76 -3.56 -2.92 -5.98
N THR A 77 -2.32 -2.78 -5.49
CA THR A 77 -1.13 -2.94 -6.32
C THR A 77 -0.94 -4.37 -6.82
N VAL A 78 -1.38 -5.36 -6.06
CA VAL A 78 -1.35 -6.78 -6.49
C VAL A 78 -2.44 -7.10 -7.51
N ARG A 79 -3.63 -6.49 -7.39
CA ARG A 79 -4.75 -6.74 -8.29
C ARG A 79 -4.65 -5.94 -9.60
N TYR A 80 -4.12 -4.73 -9.52
CA TYR A 80 -4.05 -3.77 -10.63
C TYR A 80 -2.65 -3.15 -10.73
N PRO A 81 -1.60 -3.96 -10.91
CA PRO A 81 -0.21 -3.48 -10.91
C PRO A 81 0.04 -2.51 -12.08
N GLU A 82 -0.70 -2.64 -13.16
CA GLU A 82 -0.60 -1.80 -14.35
C GLU A 82 -1.05 -0.35 -14.11
N ILE A 83 -1.76 -0.07 -13.01
CA ILE A 83 -2.24 1.29 -12.71
C ILE A 83 -1.14 2.13 -12.07
N PHE A 84 -0.40 1.58 -11.11
CA PHE A 84 0.41 2.37 -10.19
C PHE A 84 1.87 2.48 -10.60
N ALA A 85 2.40 3.71 -10.61
CA ALA A 85 3.83 3.98 -10.75
C ALA A 85 4.57 3.71 -9.43
N ALA A 86 3.97 4.11 -8.30
CA ALA A 86 4.57 3.88 -6.99
C ALA A 86 3.53 3.73 -5.88
N ALA A 87 3.96 3.07 -4.80
CA ALA A 87 3.15 2.75 -3.64
C ALA A 87 3.92 2.99 -2.33
N ILE A 88 3.27 3.64 -1.36
CA ILE A 88 3.82 3.86 -0.02
C ILE A 88 2.88 3.24 1.02
N PRO A 89 3.06 1.96 1.37
CA PRO A 89 2.38 1.35 2.51
C PRO A 89 3.13 1.67 3.82
N ILE A 90 2.40 2.16 4.83
CA ILE A 90 2.93 2.51 6.15
C ILE A 90 2.28 1.61 7.20
N CYS A 91 3.04 0.92 8.04
CA CYS A 91 2.63 -0.02 9.10
C CYS A 91 1.54 -1.02 8.66
N GLY A 92 1.69 -1.58 7.47
CA GLY A 92 0.77 -2.56 6.91
C GLY A 92 1.31 -3.98 6.94
N ILE A 93 0.44 -4.92 6.53
CA ILE A 93 0.77 -6.33 6.37
C ILE A 93 0.10 -6.87 5.12
N VAL A 94 0.72 -7.86 4.48
CA VAL A 94 0.23 -8.52 3.27
C VAL A 94 0.68 -9.97 3.20
N ASN A 95 -0.01 -10.79 2.42
CA ASN A 95 0.52 -12.08 1.99
C ASN A 95 1.73 -11.87 1.05
N PRO A 96 2.95 -12.19 1.48
CA PRO A 96 4.14 -11.93 0.66
C PRO A 96 4.17 -12.72 -0.66
N LYS A 97 3.44 -13.84 -0.76
CA LYS A 97 3.38 -14.64 -1.98
C LYS A 97 2.66 -13.93 -3.13
N ARG A 98 1.72 -13.03 -2.81
CA ARG A 98 0.98 -12.24 -3.80
C ARG A 98 1.82 -11.14 -4.46
N LEU A 99 2.84 -10.64 -3.76
CA LEU A 99 3.60 -9.45 -4.15
C LEU A 99 4.40 -9.60 -5.45
N LYS A 100 4.61 -10.82 -5.93
CA LYS A 100 5.23 -11.06 -7.25
C LYS A 100 4.43 -10.39 -8.37
N ALA A 101 3.11 -10.28 -8.24
CA ALA A 101 2.25 -9.62 -9.23
C ALA A 101 2.54 -8.11 -9.35
N ALA A 102 2.99 -7.47 -8.27
CA ALA A 102 3.27 -6.05 -8.21
C ALA A 102 4.75 -5.69 -8.43
N LYS A 103 5.53 -6.56 -9.08
CA LYS A 103 6.99 -6.39 -9.25
C LYS A 103 7.39 -5.12 -10.00
N ASP A 104 6.53 -4.62 -10.87
CA ASP A 104 6.77 -3.45 -11.71
C ASP A 104 6.31 -2.12 -11.04
N VAL A 105 5.66 -2.20 -9.87
CA VAL A 105 5.33 -1.05 -9.02
C VAL A 105 6.52 -0.74 -8.11
N LYS A 106 6.89 0.54 -7.99
CA LYS A 106 7.97 0.97 -7.10
C LYS A 106 7.44 1.16 -5.68
N PHE A 107 8.12 0.59 -4.69
CA PHE A 107 7.64 0.61 -3.30
C PHE A 107 8.59 1.36 -2.36
N ARG A 108 7.99 2.16 -1.47
CA ARG A 108 8.68 2.68 -0.28
C ARG A 108 7.87 2.32 0.95
N ILE A 109 8.34 1.35 1.73
CA ILE A 109 7.64 0.78 2.86
C ILE A 109 8.16 1.40 4.15
N PHE A 110 7.25 1.81 5.05
CA PHE A 110 7.58 2.35 6.37
C PHE A 110 6.94 1.53 7.48
N HIS A 111 7.64 1.39 8.63
CA HIS A 111 7.10 0.73 9.81
C HIS A 111 7.82 1.16 11.09
N GLY A 112 7.14 1.12 12.22
CA GLY A 112 7.77 1.27 13.53
C GLY A 112 8.27 -0.06 14.07
N SER A 113 9.47 -0.11 14.65
CA SER A 113 10.08 -1.35 15.13
C SER A 113 9.34 -1.99 16.32
N GLU A 114 8.61 -1.17 17.09
CA GLU A 114 7.85 -1.57 18.29
C GLU A 114 6.34 -1.56 18.07
N ASP A 115 5.89 -1.70 16.82
CA ASP A 115 4.47 -1.82 16.49
C ASP A 115 3.91 -3.14 17.05
N ASN A 116 3.07 -3.01 18.09
CA ASN A 116 2.41 -4.12 18.78
C ASN A 116 0.98 -4.36 18.28
N ILE A 117 0.48 -3.55 17.33
CA ILE A 117 -0.84 -3.71 16.70
C ILE A 117 -0.71 -4.47 15.38
N VAL A 118 0.13 -3.96 14.46
CA VAL A 118 0.48 -4.64 13.22
C VAL A 118 1.97 -4.98 13.25
N PRO A 119 2.34 -6.26 13.43
CA PRO A 119 3.75 -6.62 13.63
C PRO A 119 4.66 -6.20 12.46
N PRO A 120 5.81 -5.53 12.71
CA PRO A 120 6.74 -5.07 11.66
C PRO A 120 7.33 -6.22 10.85
N SER A 121 7.28 -7.44 11.37
CA SER A 121 7.63 -8.66 10.64
C SER A 121 6.83 -8.82 9.33
N GLY A 122 5.61 -8.23 9.22
CA GLY A 122 4.81 -8.19 8.01
C GLY A 122 5.50 -7.38 6.91
N SER A 123 5.89 -6.15 7.20
CA SER A 123 6.61 -5.27 6.27
C SER A 123 7.99 -5.80 5.92
N ARG A 124 8.72 -6.39 6.88
CA ARG A 124 10.02 -7.04 6.61
C ARG A 124 9.88 -8.19 5.60
N ARG A 125 8.80 -8.99 5.70
CA ARG A 125 8.51 -10.07 4.72
C ARG A 125 8.07 -9.51 3.37
N ALA A 126 7.26 -8.45 3.36
CA ALA A 126 6.84 -7.78 2.14
C ALA A 126 8.06 -7.25 1.36
N TYR A 127 8.96 -6.54 2.05
CA TYR A 127 10.22 -6.06 1.47
C TYR A 127 11.04 -7.18 0.84
N LYS A 128 11.27 -8.27 1.60
CA LYS A 128 12.04 -9.43 1.10
C LYS A 128 11.39 -10.07 -0.13
N ALA A 129 10.05 -10.18 -0.15
CA ALA A 129 9.31 -10.77 -1.25
C ALA A 129 9.37 -9.90 -2.51
N LEU A 130 9.16 -8.58 -2.38
CA LEU A 130 9.29 -7.62 -3.48
C LEU A 130 10.71 -7.61 -4.05
N LYS A 131 11.73 -7.54 -3.19
CA LYS A 131 13.14 -7.61 -3.62
C LYS A 131 13.45 -8.90 -4.37
N LYS A 132 12.95 -10.05 -3.87
CA LYS A 132 13.10 -11.35 -4.54
C LYS A 132 12.39 -11.40 -5.90
N ALA A 133 11.28 -10.68 -6.05
CA ALA A 133 10.53 -10.58 -7.30
C ALA A 133 11.19 -9.63 -8.32
N GLY A 134 12.23 -8.89 -7.95
CA GLY A 134 12.93 -7.91 -8.79
C GLY A 134 12.32 -6.51 -8.75
N ALA A 135 11.41 -6.23 -7.81
CA ALA A 135 10.82 -4.91 -7.65
C ALA A 135 11.82 -3.89 -7.13
N GLU A 136 11.70 -2.63 -7.57
CA GLU A 136 12.36 -1.49 -6.94
C GLU A 136 11.66 -1.19 -5.60
N VAL A 137 12.33 -1.49 -4.48
CA VAL A 137 11.75 -1.38 -3.14
C VAL A 137 12.72 -0.86 -2.11
N GLN A 138 12.26 0.11 -1.31
CA GLN A 138 12.93 0.61 -0.11
C GLN A 138 12.12 0.22 1.13
N TYR A 139 12.81 -0.09 2.23
CA TYR A 139 12.18 -0.31 3.53
C TYR A 139 12.87 0.53 4.59
N ILE A 140 12.09 1.34 5.30
CA ILE A 140 12.56 2.21 6.37
C ILE A 140 11.80 1.81 7.64
N GLU A 141 12.56 1.31 8.62
CA GLU A 141 12.04 0.96 9.93
C GLU A 141 12.51 1.98 10.95
N PHE A 142 11.58 2.55 11.70
CA PHE A 142 11.88 3.57 12.71
C PHE A 142 12.11 2.91 14.07
N PRO A 143 13.34 2.94 14.63
CA PRO A 143 13.65 2.35 15.92
C PRO A 143 12.83 2.97 17.06
N GLY A 144 12.30 2.15 17.96
CA GLY A 144 11.54 2.60 19.13
C GLY A 144 10.15 3.17 18.83
N VAL A 145 9.71 3.11 17.57
CA VAL A 145 8.41 3.68 17.16
C VAL A 145 7.35 2.58 17.14
N GLY A 146 6.20 2.86 17.74
CA GLY A 146 5.01 2.00 17.73
C GLY A 146 4.18 2.11 16.46
N HIS A 147 2.86 1.82 16.58
CA HIS A 147 1.95 1.76 15.42
C HIS A 147 1.82 3.09 14.67
N THR A 148 1.94 4.23 15.34
CA THR A 148 1.76 5.57 14.74
C THR A 148 2.94 6.04 13.89
N SER A 149 3.68 5.13 13.27
CA SER A 149 4.90 5.39 12.48
C SER A 149 4.68 6.28 11.25
N TRP A 150 3.43 6.59 10.89
CA TRP A 150 3.13 7.55 9.82
C TRP A 150 3.57 8.98 10.15
N HIS A 151 3.65 9.37 11.44
CA HIS A 151 4.20 10.67 11.82
C HIS A 151 5.65 10.81 11.37
N GLN A 152 6.47 9.78 11.62
CA GLN A 152 7.86 9.75 11.19
C GLN A 152 7.97 9.63 9.65
N ALA A 153 7.12 8.80 9.04
CA ALA A 153 7.14 8.59 7.59
C ALA A 153 6.87 9.89 6.83
N PHE A 154 5.83 10.64 7.21
CA PHE A 154 5.51 11.92 6.56
C PHE A 154 6.56 13.01 6.80
N ASN A 155 7.36 12.91 7.87
CA ASN A 155 8.46 13.82 8.15
C ASN A 155 9.78 13.44 7.46
N VAL A 156 9.83 12.36 6.69
CA VAL A 156 11.01 12.06 5.87
C VAL A 156 11.18 13.14 4.80
N PRO A 157 12.33 13.84 4.75
CA PRO A 157 12.47 15.08 3.96
C PRO A 157 12.17 14.92 2.47
N ASP A 158 12.43 13.73 1.90
CA ASP A 158 12.21 13.43 0.49
C ASP A 158 10.92 12.62 0.21
N PHE A 159 10.01 12.48 1.19
CA PHE A 159 8.81 11.63 1.07
C PHE A 159 8.02 11.94 -0.21
N MET A 160 7.58 13.18 -0.37
CA MET A 160 6.80 13.59 -1.56
C MET A 160 7.68 13.68 -2.80
N LYS A 161 8.93 14.12 -2.67
CA LYS A 161 9.87 14.20 -3.79
C LYS A 161 10.11 12.82 -4.40
N TRP A 162 10.36 11.81 -3.55
CA TRP A 162 10.52 10.44 -4.01
C TRP A 162 9.28 9.95 -4.76
N LEU A 163 8.08 10.15 -4.20
CA LEU A 163 6.83 9.71 -4.80
C LEU A 163 6.61 10.32 -6.20
N PHE A 164 6.68 11.65 -6.30
CA PHE A 164 6.43 12.36 -7.55
C PHE A 164 7.55 12.21 -8.59
N PHE A 165 8.71 11.73 -8.19
CA PHE A 165 9.79 11.39 -9.12
C PHE A 165 9.49 10.09 -9.89
N GLN A 166 8.65 9.22 -9.33
CA GLN A 166 8.34 7.93 -9.95
C GLN A 166 7.46 8.11 -11.19
N LYS A 167 7.77 7.34 -12.21
CA LYS A 167 6.99 7.25 -13.44
C LYS A 167 6.98 5.79 -13.88
N LYS A 168 5.84 5.33 -14.37
CA LYS A 168 5.70 4.02 -15.00
C LYS A 168 6.25 4.10 -16.44
N GLU A 169 6.99 3.10 -16.83
CA GLU A 169 7.48 2.91 -18.21
C GLU A 169 6.35 2.50 -19.16
#